data_eddee1cbac9ef71e47beb3e4fd2394aa
#
_entry.id   eddee1cbac9ef71e47beb3e4fd2394aa
#
_cell.length_a   1.000
_cell.length_b   1.000
_cell.length_c   1.000
_cell.angle_alpha   90.00
_cell.angle_beta   90.00
_cell.angle_gamma   90.00
#
_symmetry.space_group_name_H-M   'P 1'
#
loop_
_entity.id
_entity.type
_entity.pdbx_description
1 polymer ?
#
loop_
_entity_poly.entity_id
_entity_poly.type
_entity_poly.pdbx_seq_one_letter_code
_entity_poly.pdbx_strand_id
1 'polypeptide(L)'
;MVCSRFLQVAPVLALGLGLQAQAAPTVQVLNGNITQAEVIAAQKGWCQGLLKISAAYASGGFSKAKATAEAVIDQGYAYQFGPVAFKPTLASGSQTFRATRAGALAYFVGGDPAFPNDKGFAIKPWRSCEVTNQVIQLNGSYANTMGNVSFKDAAGKTTTVDKTWAFMKEPDGTIRIVLHHSSLPFEG
;
A
#
# COMPACT_ATOMS: atom_id res chain seq x y z
N MET A 1 -10.25 99.67 -20.64
CA MET A 1 -10.94 98.49 -20.12
C MET A 1 -10.55 97.30 -20.99
N VAL A 2 -9.63 96.50 -20.50
CA VAL A 2 -9.12 95.33 -21.28
C VAL A 2 -9.64 94.08 -20.56
N CYS A 3 -10.49 93.35 -21.28
CA CYS A 3 -11.11 92.10 -20.77
C CYS A 3 -10.22 90.94 -21.16
N SER A 4 -9.51 90.36 -20.19
CA SER A 4 -8.64 89.18 -20.38
C SER A 4 -9.52 87.92 -20.27
N ARG A 5 -9.58 87.10 -21.33
CA ARG A 5 -10.22 85.75 -21.28
C ARG A 5 -9.17 84.71 -20.93
N PHE A 6 -9.34 84.06 -19.78
CA PHE A 6 -8.59 82.87 -19.44
C PHE A 6 -9.17 81.65 -20.17
N LEU A 7 -8.37 81.00 -20.97
CA LEU A 7 -8.65 79.66 -21.52
C LEU A 7 -8.34 78.62 -20.47
N GLN A 8 -9.37 77.92 -20.04
CA GLN A 8 -9.20 76.69 -19.21
C GLN A 8 -8.91 75.49 -20.11
N VAL A 9 -7.73 74.93 -19.97
CA VAL A 9 -7.37 73.65 -20.61
C VAL A 9 -7.75 72.52 -19.66
N ALA A 10 -8.69 71.64 -20.04
CA ALA A 10 -9.02 70.46 -19.28
C ALA A 10 -8.02 69.33 -19.54
N PRO A 11 -7.58 68.57 -18.50
CA PRO A 11 -6.70 67.44 -18.72
C PRO A 11 -7.49 66.23 -19.27
N VAL A 12 -7.00 65.68 -20.39
CA VAL A 12 -7.48 64.42 -20.95
C VAL A 12 -6.92 63.27 -20.12
N LEU A 13 -7.79 62.59 -19.36
CA LEU A 13 -7.43 61.34 -18.68
C LEU A 13 -7.36 60.21 -19.73
N ALA A 14 -6.14 59.75 -20.03
CA ALA A 14 -5.94 58.54 -20.82
C ALA A 14 -6.22 57.31 -19.95
N LEU A 15 -7.35 56.64 -20.13
CA LEU A 15 -7.59 55.31 -19.57
C LEU A 15 -6.71 54.29 -20.32
N GLY A 16 -5.61 53.89 -19.67
CA GLY A 16 -4.82 52.75 -20.11
C GLY A 16 -5.60 51.43 -19.88
N LEU A 17 -6.15 50.87 -20.95
CA LEU A 17 -6.65 49.47 -20.92
C LEU A 17 -5.45 48.54 -20.79
N GLY A 18 -5.15 48.12 -19.53
CA GLY A 18 -4.20 47.04 -19.25
C GLY A 18 -4.77 45.73 -19.79
N LEU A 19 -4.21 45.22 -20.89
CA LEU A 19 -4.42 43.84 -21.29
C LEU A 19 -3.86 42.92 -20.20
N GLN A 20 -4.74 42.36 -19.38
CA GLN A 20 -4.38 41.26 -18.50
C GLN A 20 -4.08 40.03 -19.37
N ALA A 21 -2.83 39.64 -19.49
CA ALA A 21 -2.43 38.38 -20.09
C ALA A 21 -3.05 37.24 -19.26
N GLN A 22 -4.08 36.57 -19.77
CA GLN A 22 -4.59 35.34 -19.18
C GLN A 22 -3.51 34.28 -19.26
N ALA A 23 -3.10 33.75 -18.10
CA ALA A 23 -2.21 32.60 -18.06
C ALA A 23 -2.82 31.44 -18.84
N ALA A 24 -2.04 30.83 -19.73
CA ALA A 24 -2.49 29.65 -20.46
C ALA A 24 -2.92 28.54 -19.47
N PRO A 25 -4.00 27.80 -19.77
CA PRO A 25 -4.44 26.72 -18.91
C PRO A 25 -3.32 25.68 -18.76
N THR A 26 -2.93 25.39 -17.51
CA THR A 26 -1.96 24.33 -17.20
C THR A 26 -2.62 22.96 -17.46
N VAL A 27 -2.02 22.18 -18.36
CA VAL A 27 -2.45 20.80 -18.62
C VAL A 27 -2.10 19.96 -17.39
N GLN A 28 -3.11 19.34 -16.77
CA GLN A 28 -2.90 18.35 -15.71
C GLN A 28 -2.75 16.98 -16.35
N VAL A 29 -1.62 16.32 -16.09
CA VAL A 29 -1.36 14.95 -16.56
C VAL A 29 -1.50 14.02 -15.38
N LEU A 30 -2.49 13.09 -15.44
CA LEU A 30 -2.65 12.01 -14.48
C LEU A 30 -1.94 10.77 -15.03
N ASN A 31 -0.98 10.25 -14.28
CA ASN A 31 -0.32 8.99 -14.60
C ASN A 31 -0.75 7.91 -13.60
N GLY A 32 -1.69 7.04 -14.01
CA GLY A 32 -2.17 5.91 -13.21
C GLY A 32 -1.28 4.68 -13.23
N ASN A 33 -0.14 4.71 -13.94
CA ASN A 33 0.77 3.57 -14.02
C ASN A 33 1.47 3.35 -12.67
N ILE A 34 1.55 2.07 -12.27
CA ILE A 34 2.37 1.65 -11.14
C ILE A 34 3.85 1.61 -11.56
N THR A 35 4.73 1.98 -10.64
CA THR A 35 6.19 1.98 -10.87
C THR A 35 6.88 0.88 -10.05
N GLN A 36 8.07 0.48 -10.49
CA GLN A 36 8.90 -0.46 -9.73
C GLN A 36 9.19 0.05 -8.30
N ALA A 37 9.44 1.34 -8.13
CA ALA A 37 9.71 1.93 -6.83
C ALA A 37 8.50 1.82 -5.89
N GLU A 38 7.28 2.02 -6.39
CA GLU A 38 6.04 1.87 -5.62
C GLU A 38 5.82 0.40 -5.22
N VAL A 39 6.08 -0.55 -6.12
CA VAL A 39 5.99 -1.99 -5.81
C VAL A 39 6.97 -2.36 -4.70
N ILE A 40 8.23 -1.96 -4.80
CA ILE A 40 9.26 -2.23 -3.78
C ILE A 40 8.87 -1.57 -2.44
N ALA A 41 8.32 -0.35 -2.47
CA ALA A 41 7.84 0.33 -1.27
C ALA A 41 6.66 -0.41 -0.62
N ALA A 42 5.70 -0.92 -1.42
CA ALA A 42 4.58 -1.72 -0.91
C ALA A 42 5.03 -3.04 -0.27
N GLN A 43 5.98 -3.74 -0.89
CA GLN A 43 6.59 -4.96 -0.33
C GLN A 43 7.32 -4.68 0.98
N LYS A 44 8.10 -3.60 1.05
CA LYS A 44 8.77 -3.15 2.27
C LYS A 44 7.75 -2.77 3.36
N GLY A 45 6.67 -2.09 2.98
CA GLY A 45 5.55 -1.75 3.88
C GLY A 45 4.88 -2.99 4.46
N TRP A 46 4.69 -4.05 3.65
CA TRP A 46 4.15 -5.33 4.10
C TRP A 46 5.07 -5.98 5.15
N CYS A 47 6.38 -6.03 4.90
CA CYS A 47 7.37 -6.52 5.86
C CYS A 47 7.34 -5.73 7.18
N GLN A 48 7.30 -4.40 7.09
CA GLN A 48 7.18 -3.54 8.28
C GLN A 48 5.88 -3.78 9.04
N GLY A 49 4.76 -4.01 8.34
CA GLY A 49 3.47 -4.38 8.92
C GLY A 49 3.56 -5.68 9.72
N LEU A 50 4.16 -6.72 9.14
CA LEU A 50 4.39 -7.99 9.82
C LEU A 50 5.19 -7.81 11.12
N LEU A 51 6.30 -7.07 11.07
CA LEU A 51 7.14 -6.81 12.24
C LEU A 51 6.42 -5.97 13.29
N LYS A 52 5.58 -5.01 12.90
CA LYS A 52 4.73 -4.23 13.81
C LYS A 52 3.74 -5.12 14.57
N ILE A 53 3.09 -6.08 13.90
CA ILE A 53 2.16 -7.02 14.53
C ILE A 53 2.92 -7.89 15.54
N SER A 54 4.09 -8.42 15.17
CA SER A 54 4.95 -9.21 16.07
C SER A 54 5.36 -8.42 17.33
N ALA A 55 5.79 -7.17 17.15
CA ALA A 55 6.15 -6.29 18.26
C ALA A 55 4.95 -5.91 19.13
N ALA A 56 3.77 -5.68 18.52
CA ALA A 56 2.55 -5.40 19.24
C ALA A 56 2.14 -6.58 20.14
N TYR A 57 2.26 -7.81 19.63
CA TYR A 57 2.02 -9.01 20.42
C TYR A 57 2.95 -9.11 21.62
N ALA A 58 4.25 -8.92 21.40
CA ALA A 58 5.27 -8.98 22.45
C ALA A 58 5.05 -7.93 23.56
N SER A 59 4.53 -6.74 23.21
CA SER A 59 4.38 -5.62 24.15
C SER A 59 2.99 -5.49 24.79
N GLY A 60 1.94 -6.08 24.21
CA GLY A 60 0.57 -5.89 24.68
C GLY A 60 -0.37 -7.07 24.38
N GLY A 61 0.18 -8.24 24.02
CA GLY A 61 -0.57 -9.46 23.81
C GLY A 61 -1.52 -9.44 22.61
N PHE A 62 -2.49 -10.37 22.65
CA PHE A 62 -3.37 -10.65 21.53
C PHE A 62 -4.21 -9.45 21.08
N SER A 63 -4.83 -8.72 22.00
CA SER A 63 -5.72 -7.59 21.66
C SER A 63 -4.97 -6.50 20.90
N LYS A 64 -3.74 -6.15 21.34
CA LYS A 64 -2.91 -5.15 20.67
C LYS A 64 -2.44 -5.63 19.30
N ALA A 65 -2.03 -6.91 19.20
CA ALA A 65 -1.62 -7.51 17.93
C ALA A 65 -2.79 -7.53 16.93
N LYS A 66 -4.00 -7.90 17.39
CA LYS A 66 -5.20 -7.94 16.55
C LYS A 66 -5.54 -6.57 15.99
N ALA A 67 -5.62 -5.53 16.83
CA ALA A 67 -5.88 -4.17 16.37
C ALA A 67 -4.82 -3.67 15.37
N THR A 68 -3.53 -4.02 15.62
CA THR A 68 -2.43 -3.69 14.69
C THR A 68 -2.58 -4.43 13.36
N ALA A 69 -2.96 -5.71 13.39
CA ALA A 69 -3.16 -6.53 12.18
C ALA A 69 -4.35 -6.04 11.36
N GLU A 70 -5.44 -5.64 12.01
CA GLU A 70 -6.60 -5.03 11.34
C GLU A 70 -6.17 -3.79 10.53
N ALA A 71 -5.44 -2.87 11.15
CA ALA A 71 -4.94 -1.67 10.49
C ALA A 71 -3.97 -1.99 9.32
N VAL A 72 -3.07 -2.97 9.50
CA VAL A 72 -2.13 -3.40 8.45
C VAL A 72 -2.86 -4.03 7.27
N ILE A 73 -3.87 -4.86 7.52
CA ILE A 73 -4.69 -5.49 6.47
C ILE A 73 -5.48 -4.42 5.72
N ASP A 74 -6.15 -3.52 6.42
CA ASP A 74 -6.98 -2.46 5.84
C ASP A 74 -6.15 -1.48 5.00
N GLN A 75 -4.91 -1.24 5.39
CA GLN A 75 -4.00 -0.37 4.66
C GLN A 75 -3.32 -1.06 3.48
N GLY A 76 -3.00 -2.36 3.59
CA GLY A 76 -2.15 -3.05 2.62
C GLY A 76 -2.90 -3.90 1.60
N TYR A 77 -4.13 -4.35 1.90
CA TYR A 77 -4.88 -5.26 1.05
C TYR A 77 -6.14 -4.63 0.47
N ALA A 78 -6.60 -5.15 -0.65
CA ALA A 78 -7.75 -4.62 -1.40
C ALA A 78 -9.11 -5.21 -0.95
N TYR A 79 -9.25 -5.71 0.28
CA TYR A 79 -10.49 -6.34 0.75
C TYR A 79 -11.71 -5.42 0.74
N GLN A 80 -11.52 -4.10 0.76
CA GLN A 80 -12.61 -3.11 0.62
C GLN A 80 -13.24 -3.10 -0.77
N PHE A 81 -12.55 -3.64 -1.79
CA PHE A 81 -13.06 -3.73 -3.16
C PHE A 81 -13.60 -5.10 -3.52
N GLY A 82 -13.37 -6.12 -2.66
CA GLY A 82 -13.82 -7.49 -2.90
C GLY A 82 -12.84 -8.54 -2.39
N PRO A 83 -13.00 -9.80 -2.82
CA PRO A 83 -12.11 -10.89 -2.45
C PRO A 83 -10.68 -10.64 -2.90
N VAL A 84 -9.71 -10.95 -2.03
CA VAL A 84 -8.28 -10.97 -2.36
C VAL A 84 -7.85 -12.41 -2.60
N ALA A 85 -7.08 -12.65 -3.65
CA ALA A 85 -6.54 -13.98 -3.96
C ALA A 85 -5.39 -14.33 -2.99
N PHE A 86 -5.74 -14.66 -1.75
CA PHE A 86 -4.76 -14.94 -0.71
C PHE A 86 -4.67 -16.43 -0.39
N LYS A 87 -3.48 -17.01 -0.65
CA LYS A 87 -3.05 -18.35 -0.22
C LYS A 87 -1.85 -18.20 0.72
N PRO A 88 -2.06 -18.30 2.05
CA PRO A 88 -0.98 -18.22 3.04
C PRO A 88 -0.04 -19.43 2.99
N THR A 89 1.16 -19.28 3.54
CA THR A 89 2.18 -20.34 3.58
C THR A 89 1.71 -21.59 4.32
N LEU A 90 1.09 -21.41 5.49
CA LEU A 90 0.79 -22.50 6.43
C LEU A 90 -0.69 -22.93 6.41
N ALA A 91 -1.51 -22.35 5.53
CA ALA A 91 -2.90 -22.75 5.40
C ALA A 91 -3.03 -24.02 4.54
N SER A 92 -3.94 -24.90 4.92
CA SER A 92 -4.16 -26.19 4.26
C SER A 92 -5.62 -26.64 4.33
N GLY A 93 -5.96 -27.71 3.60
CA GLY A 93 -7.30 -28.31 3.56
C GLY A 93 -8.33 -27.35 2.97
N SER A 94 -9.56 -27.43 3.47
CA SER A 94 -10.70 -26.59 3.03
C SER A 94 -10.48 -25.08 3.27
N GLN A 95 -9.54 -24.72 4.15
CA GLN A 95 -9.24 -23.34 4.52
C GLN A 95 -7.91 -22.84 3.93
N THR A 96 -7.44 -23.43 2.83
CA THR A 96 -6.20 -23.04 2.16
C THR A 96 -6.25 -21.60 1.66
N PHE A 97 -7.39 -21.15 1.15
CA PHE A 97 -7.55 -19.80 0.58
C PHE A 97 -8.27 -18.86 1.54
N ARG A 98 -7.78 -17.65 1.67
CA ARG A 98 -8.27 -16.61 2.57
C ARG A 98 -8.82 -15.42 1.78
N ALA A 99 -9.89 -15.66 1.02
CA ALA A 99 -10.48 -14.65 0.15
C ALA A 99 -11.14 -13.49 0.91
N THR A 100 -11.38 -13.63 2.21
CA THR A 100 -12.02 -12.61 3.06
C THR A 100 -11.04 -11.95 4.02
N ARG A 101 -11.35 -10.69 4.40
CA ARG A 101 -10.61 -9.95 5.41
C ARG A 101 -10.51 -10.71 6.75
N ALA A 102 -11.62 -11.33 7.19
CA ALA A 102 -11.64 -12.14 8.42
C ALA A 102 -10.69 -13.34 8.33
N GLY A 103 -10.68 -14.06 7.19
CA GLY A 103 -9.77 -15.17 6.98
C GLY A 103 -8.30 -14.75 6.94
N ALA A 104 -7.99 -13.56 6.41
CA ALA A 104 -6.64 -13.00 6.47
C ALA A 104 -6.23 -12.63 7.90
N LEU A 105 -7.13 -11.97 8.66
CA LEU A 105 -6.89 -11.61 10.05
C LEU A 105 -6.63 -12.84 10.92
N ALA A 106 -7.46 -13.88 10.76
CA ALA A 106 -7.29 -15.16 11.46
C ALA A 106 -5.92 -15.77 11.19
N TYR A 107 -5.47 -15.78 9.93
CA TYR A 107 -4.14 -16.28 9.59
C TYR A 107 -3.02 -15.48 10.27
N PHE A 108 -3.12 -14.15 10.30
CA PHE A 108 -2.07 -13.32 10.88
C PHE A 108 -2.00 -13.40 12.39
N VAL A 109 -3.12 -13.46 13.11
CA VAL A 109 -3.11 -13.38 14.59
C VAL A 109 -3.71 -14.60 15.29
N GLY A 110 -4.41 -15.49 14.60
CA GLY A 110 -5.13 -16.63 15.20
C GLY A 110 -6.38 -16.20 15.98
N GLY A 111 -6.89 -17.13 16.80
CA GLY A 111 -7.96 -16.86 17.77
C GLY A 111 -9.37 -16.74 17.21
N ASP A 112 -9.59 -16.97 15.93
CA ASP A 112 -10.92 -17.01 15.32
C ASP A 112 -11.44 -18.46 15.30
N PRO A 113 -12.61 -18.76 15.95
CA PRO A 113 -13.19 -20.11 15.95
C PRO A 113 -13.51 -20.66 14.56
N ALA A 114 -13.77 -19.79 13.58
CA ALA A 114 -14.00 -20.19 12.19
C ALA A 114 -12.72 -20.74 11.51
N PHE A 115 -11.54 -20.43 12.08
CA PHE A 115 -10.22 -20.84 11.58
C PHE A 115 -9.39 -21.50 12.69
N PRO A 116 -9.81 -22.64 13.25
CA PRO A 116 -9.24 -23.21 14.48
C PRO A 116 -7.79 -23.65 14.34
N ASN A 117 -7.30 -23.87 13.11
CA ASN A 117 -5.93 -24.29 12.83
C ASN A 117 -4.96 -23.10 12.75
N ASP A 118 -5.43 -21.86 12.67
CA ASP A 118 -4.58 -20.68 12.60
C ASP A 118 -3.98 -20.38 13.98
N LYS A 119 -2.64 -20.33 14.04
CA LYS A 119 -1.87 -20.05 15.27
C LYS A 119 -1.27 -18.64 15.26
N GLY A 120 -1.61 -17.83 14.24
CA GLY A 120 -1.10 -16.48 14.11
C GLY A 120 0.33 -16.44 13.56
N PHE A 121 0.45 -16.35 12.24
CA PHE A 121 1.76 -16.24 11.58
C PHE A 121 2.51 -14.97 12.00
N ALA A 122 1.81 -13.84 12.13
CA ALA A 122 2.41 -12.54 12.40
C ALA A 122 2.73 -12.31 13.88
N ILE A 123 2.15 -13.09 14.81
CA ILE A 123 2.45 -12.98 16.24
C ILE A 123 3.67 -13.79 16.68
N LYS A 124 4.30 -14.54 15.76
CA LYS A 124 5.62 -15.14 16.02
C LYS A 124 6.65 -14.03 16.25
N PRO A 125 7.75 -14.32 17.00
CA PRO A 125 8.72 -13.30 17.40
C PRO A 125 9.67 -12.90 16.26
N TRP A 126 9.12 -12.40 15.15
CA TRP A 126 9.88 -11.97 13.98
C TRP A 126 10.77 -10.76 14.29
N ARG A 127 11.99 -10.75 13.76
CA ARG A 127 12.99 -9.68 13.92
C ARG A 127 13.39 -9.03 12.61
N SER A 128 13.37 -9.77 11.51
CA SER A 128 13.57 -9.20 10.18
C SER A 128 12.64 -9.85 9.16
N CYS A 129 12.41 -9.12 8.07
CA CYS A 129 11.67 -9.56 6.91
C CYS A 129 12.29 -8.88 5.68
N GLU A 130 12.74 -9.68 4.73
CA GLU A 130 13.45 -9.22 3.52
C GLU A 130 12.83 -9.83 2.28
N VAL A 131 12.66 -9.02 1.25
CA VAL A 131 12.09 -9.42 -0.04
C VAL A 131 13.18 -9.43 -1.10
N THR A 132 13.29 -10.55 -1.83
CA THR A 132 14.15 -10.68 -3.00
C THR A 132 13.27 -10.98 -4.21
N ASN A 133 13.14 -10.03 -5.13
CA ASN A 133 12.39 -10.22 -6.37
C ASN A 133 13.24 -10.91 -7.43
N GLN A 134 12.68 -11.92 -8.10
CA GLN A 134 13.19 -12.47 -9.35
C GLN A 134 12.60 -11.75 -10.55
N VAL A 135 11.31 -11.41 -10.47
CA VAL A 135 10.57 -10.73 -11.54
C VAL A 135 9.65 -9.69 -10.94
N ILE A 136 9.61 -8.53 -11.59
CA ILE A 136 8.56 -7.50 -11.43
C ILE A 136 8.02 -7.21 -12.83
N GLN A 137 6.73 -7.45 -13.04
CA GLN A 137 6.01 -7.10 -14.28
C GLN A 137 5.08 -5.92 -13.99
N LEU A 138 5.17 -4.86 -14.80
CA LEU A 138 4.35 -3.65 -14.67
C LEU A 138 3.35 -3.59 -15.84
N ASN A 139 2.05 -3.47 -15.54
CA ASN A 139 0.98 -3.45 -16.52
C ASN A 139 -0.05 -2.35 -16.18
N GLY A 140 0.19 -1.13 -16.62
CA GLY A 140 -0.66 0.01 -16.29
C GLY A 140 -0.70 0.24 -14.78
N SER A 141 -1.89 0.18 -14.17
CA SER A 141 -2.09 0.33 -12.72
C SER A 141 -1.84 -0.97 -11.94
N TYR A 142 -1.46 -2.07 -12.59
CA TYR A 142 -1.20 -3.37 -11.94
C TYR A 142 0.26 -3.78 -12.06
N ALA A 143 0.73 -4.53 -11.06
CA ALA A 143 2.03 -5.19 -11.10
C ALA A 143 1.95 -6.60 -10.53
N ASN A 144 2.71 -7.52 -11.12
CA ASN A 144 2.95 -8.84 -10.57
C ASN A 144 4.41 -8.98 -10.15
N THR A 145 4.65 -9.69 -9.05
CA THR A 145 6.00 -10.01 -8.60
C THR A 145 6.12 -11.47 -8.25
N MET A 146 7.31 -12.01 -8.47
CA MET A 146 7.69 -13.35 -8.03
C MET A 146 9.11 -13.31 -7.44
N GLY A 147 9.31 -14.04 -6.35
CA GLY A 147 10.60 -14.10 -5.67
C GLY A 147 10.49 -14.78 -4.30
N ASN A 148 11.33 -14.38 -3.37
CA ASN A 148 11.37 -14.95 -2.03
C ASN A 148 11.16 -13.89 -0.96
N VAL A 149 10.65 -14.33 0.20
CA VAL A 149 10.69 -13.55 1.43
C VAL A 149 11.36 -14.37 2.52
N SER A 150 12.37 -13.79 3.14
CA SER A 150 13.10 -14.38 4.25
C SER A 150 12.70 -13.70 5.55
N PHE A 151 12.33 -14.49 6.54
CA PHE A 151 11.99 -14.06 7.90
C PHE A 151 13.02 -14.57 8.87
N LYS A 152 13.49 -13.72 9.78
CA LYS A 152 14.35 -14.14 10.88
C LYS A 152 13.62 -13.95 12.21
N ASP A 153 13.60 -14.99 13.05
CA ASP A 153 12.97 -14.93 14.37
C ASP A 153 13.94 -14.47 15.47
N ALA A 154 13.45 -14.36 16.70
CA ALA A 154 14.24 -13.94 17.85
C ALA A 154 15.35 -14.96 18.24
N ALA A 155 15.22 -16.21 17.83
CA ALA A 155 16.26 -17.23 18.03
C ALA A 155 17.33 -17.22 16.93
N GLY A 156 17.18 -16.33 15.93
CA GLY A 156 18.11 -16.23 14.80
C GLY A 156 17.81 -17.21 13.67
N LYS A 157 16.75 -18.04 13.78
CA LYS A 157 16.34 -18.98 12.73
C LYS A 157 15.75 -18.21 11.57
N THR A 158 16.24 -18.49 10.36
CA THR A 158 15.70 -17.95 9.11
C THR A 158 14.72 -18.95 8.48
N THR A 159 13.59 -18.44 8.02
CA THR A 159 12.62 -19.18 7.20
C THR A 159 12.44 -18.39 5.90
N THR A 160 12.70 -19.04 4.77
CA THR A 160 12.48 -18.47 3.44
C THR A 160 11.26 -19.12 2.81
N VAL A 161 10.44 -18.32 2.14
CA VAL A 161 9.24 -18.78 1.43
C VAL A 161 9.24 -18.27 0.00
N ASP A 162 8.66 -19.04 -0.90
CA ASP A 162 8.32 -18.55 -2.24
C ASP A 162 7.15 -17.59 -2.14
N LYS A 163 7.22 -16.51 -2.90
CA LYS A 163 6.25 -15.42 -2.80
C LYS A 163 5.85 -14.89 -4.17
N THR A 164 4.56 -14.85 -4.39
CA THR A 164 3.96 -14.15 -5.53
C THR A 164 2.97 -13.11 -5.01
N TRP A 165 3.08 -11.89 -5.51
CA TRP A 165 2.11 -10.83 -5.27
C TRP A 165 1.59 -10.26 -6.58
N ALA A 166 0.33 -9.82 -6.57
CA ALA A 166 -0.17 -8.81 -7.48
C ALA A 166 -0.59 -7.57 -6.69
N PHE A 167 -0.23 -6.41 -7.24
CA PHE A 167 -0.55 -5.10 -6.69
C PHE A 167 -1.45 -4.34 -7.65
N MET A 168 -2.32 -3.52 -7.10
CA MET A 168 -3.14 -2.55 -7.82
C MET A 168 -2.86 -1.16 -7.27
N LYS A 169 -2.67 -0.19 -8.17
CA LYS A 169 -2.61 1.24 -7.84
C LYS A 169 -3.99 1.84 -7.98
N GLU A 170 -4.50 2.42 -6.90
CA GLU A 170 -5.76 3.13 -6.87
C GLU A 170 -5.63 4.52 -7.54
N PRO A 171 -6.74 5.17 -7.92
CA PRO A 171 -6.71 6.51 -8.51
C PRO A 171 -6.05 7.58 -7.61
N ASP A 172 -6.09 7.40 -6.29
CA ASP A 172 -5.44 8.28 -5.31
C ASP A 172 -3.94 7.99 -5.13
N GLY A 173 -3.40 7.01 -5.85
CA GLY A 173 -2.01 6.58 -5.79
C GLY A 173 -1.71 5.50 -4.74
N THR A 174 -2.69 5.08 -3.94
CA THR A 174 -2.51 4.02 -2.94
C THR A 174 -2.26 2.68 -3.61
N ILE A 175 -1.28 1.91 -3.11
CA ILE A 175 -0.96 0.57 -3.62
C ILE A 175 -1.56 -0.49 -2.71
N ARG A 176 -2.35 -1.41 -3.29
CA ARG A 176 -3.01 -2.50 -2.57
C ARG A 176 -2.61 -3.86 -3.11
N ILE A 177 -2.52 -4.84 -2.22
CA ILE A 177 -2.33 -6.26 -2.57
C ILE A 177 -3.67 -6.84 -2.98
N VAL A 178 -3.76 -7.37 -4.20
CA VAL A 178 -4.94 -8.07 -4.75
C VAL A 178 -4.68 -9.58 -4.87
N LEU A 179 -3.41 -10.00 -4.91
CA LEU A 179 -2.99 -11.40 -4.83
C LEU A 179 -1.78 -11.52 -3.89
N HIS A 180 -1.82 -12.52 -3.02
CA HIS A 180 -0.74 -12.89 -2.13
C HIS A 180 -0.67 -14.43 -2.04
N HIS A 181 0.25 -15.01 -2.76
CA HIS A 181 0.54 -16.44 -2.65
C HIS A 181 1.89 -16.64 -1.94
N SER A 182 1.91 -17.59 -1.05
CA SER A 182 3.13 -18.00 -0.36
C SER A 182 3.15 -19.50 -0.12
N SER A 183 4.31 -20.11 -0.32
CA SER A 183 4.57 -21.54 -0.06
C SER A 183 5.96 -21.73 0.54
N LEU A 184 6.18 -22.84 1.21
CA LEU A 184 7.55 -23.30 1.45
C LEU A 184 8.14 -23.78 0.13
N PRO A 185 9.45 -23.62 -0.09
CA PRO A 185 10.13 -24.28 -1.20
C PRO A 185 9.90 -25.80 -1.15
N PHE A 186 9.79 -26.41 -2.31
CA PHE A 186 9.70 -27.87 -2.39
C PHE A 186 11.09 -28.47 -2.10
N GLU A 187 11.14 -29.42 -1.18
CA GLU A 187 12.40 -30.05 -0.72
C GLU A 187 12.55 -31.51 -1.21
N GLY A 188 11.73 -31.96 -2.15
CA GLY A 188 11.84 -33.31 -2.76
C GLY A 188 11.22 -34.42 -1.93
#